data_3cc0b5ee94cba39bb97202ca76c9d035
#
_entry.id   3cc0b5ee94cba39bb97202ca76c9d035
#
_cell.length_a   1.000
_cell.length_b   1.000
_cell.length_c   1.000
_cell.angle_alpha   90.00
_cell.angle_beta   90.00
_cell.angle_gamma   90.00
#
_symmetry.space_group_name_H-M   'P 1'
#
loop_
_entity.id
_entity.type
_entity.pdbx_description
1 polymer ?
#
loop_
_entity_poly.entity_id
_entity_poly.type
_entity_poly.pdbx_seq_one_letter_code
_entity_poly.pdbx_strand_id
1 'polypeptide(L)'
;MLVIRGVAVVFAVTTRTIFSDLQVEAQAPDNFLGEFRGQFGASAQKLVALAGAMPASTYDWSPGDGVASVARVYMHIARYNYMYLHENMGRVSPVHPDEYGRWEDEVSDKDQVVAILQESMQYVRDAVEASDTDSLNQETTLYGREVGEWAVLLQLVTHMNEHLGQSIAYARMNEVVPPWSN
;
A
#
# COMPACT_ATOMS: atom_id res chain seq x y z
N MET A 1 55.40 -41.15 -49.49
CA MET A 1 54.84 -40.97 -48.16
C MET A 1 54.30 -39.57 -48.10
N LEU A 2 52.99 -39.39 -48.32
CA LEU A 2 52.33 -38.08 -48.43
C LEU A 2 51.61 -37.79 -47.12
N VAL A 3 52.03 -36.75 -46.41
CA VAL A 3 51.44 -36.34 -45.17
C VAL A 3 50.38 -35.23 -45.48
N ILE A 4 49.13 -35.60 -45.36
CA ILE A 4 48.02 -34.64 -45.49
C ILE A 4 47.81 -33.99 -44.12
N ARG A 5 48.08 -32.66 -43.97
CA ARG A 5 47.77 -31.88 -42.84
C ARG A 5 46.30 -31.39 -42.94
N GLY A 6 45.45 -31.95 -42.11
CA GLY A 6 44.07 -31.48 -41.96
C GLY A 6 44.02 -30.18 -41.21
N VAL A 7 43.40 -29.16 -41.79
CA VAL A 7 43.06 -27.87 -41.11
C VAL A 7 41.67 -28.03 -40.50
N ALA A 8 41.62 -28.02 -39.19
CA ALA A 8 40.34 -27.96 -38.48
C ALA A 8 39.87 -26.49 -38.40
N VAL A 9 38.78 -26.19 -39.08
CA VAL A 9 38.10 -24.90 -38.98
C VAL A 9 37.08 -25.01 -37.84
N VAL A 10 37.38 -24.33 -36.70
CA VAL A 10 36.44 -24.20 -35.57
C VAL A 10 35.51 -23.04 -35.87
N PHE A 11 34.25 -23.32 -36.18
CA PHE A 11 33.20 -22.31 -36.21
C PHE A 11 32.76 -22.01 -34.77
N ALA A 12 33.19 -20.87 -34.22
CA ALA A 12 32.61 -20.33 -32.99
C ALA A 12 31.24 -19.71 -33.32
N VAL A 13 30.17 -20.44 -33.02
CA VAL A 13 28.81 -19.89 -33.05
C VAL A 13 28.61 -19.04 -31.78
N THR A 14 28.78 -17.72 -31.89
CA THR A 14 28.39 -16.77 -30.83
C THR A 14 26.87 -16.63 -30.89
N THR A 15 26.18 -17.39 -30.07
CA THR A 15 24.77 -17.12 -29.72
C THR A 15 24.71 -15.83 -28.94
N ARG A 16 24.48 -14.70 -29.61
CA ARG A 16 23.99 -13.49 -28.93
C ARG A 16 22.55 -13.76 -28.52
N THR A 17 22.36 -14.06 -27.23
CA THR A 17 21.04 -14.00 -26.60
C THR A 17 20.65 -12.53 -26.59
N ILE A 18 19.78 -12.13 -27.51
CA ILE A 18 19.12 -10.85 -27.48
C ILE A 18 18.04 -10.98 -26.38
N PHE A 19 18.41 -10.72 -25.13
CA PHE A 19 17.43 -10.28 -24.17
C PHE A 19 17.07 -8.85 -24.60
N SER A 20 16.06 -8.72 -25.45
CA SER A 20 15.32 -7.47 -25.52
C SER A 20 14.70 -7.30 -24.13
N ASP A 21 15.23 -6.37 -23.35
CA ASP A 21 14.51 -5.80 -22.24
C ASP A 21 13.18 -5.28 -22.82
N LEU A 22 12.15 -6.11 -22.76
CA LEU A 22 10.78 -5.66 -22.83
C LEU A 22 10.59 -4.88 -21.53
N GLN A 23 11.02 -3.62 -21.56
CA GLN A 23 10.47 -2.64 -20.64
C GLN A 23 9.00 -2.53 -21.04
N VAL A 24 8.17 -3.32 -20.38
CA VAL A 24 6.74 -3.08 -20.36
C VAL A 24 6.63 -1.78 -19.61
N GLU A 25 6.44 -0.68 -20.34
CA GLU A 25 5.96 0.55 -19.72
C GLU A 25 4.66 0.18 -19.03
N ALA A 26 4.73 0.06 -17.71
CA ALA A 26 3.59 -0.36 -16.91
C ALA A 26 2.64 0.83 -16.78
N GLN A 27 1.78 0.99 -17.79
CA GLN A 27 0.72 2.01 -17.78
C GLN A 27 -0.44 1.55 -16.89
N ALA A 28 -1.11 2.54 -16.27
CA ALA A 28 -2.34 2.27 -15.54
C ALA A 28 -3.38 1.62 -16.47
N PRO A 29 -4.07 0.55 -16.03
CA PRO A 29 -5.19 0.00 -16.78
C PRO A 29 -6.28 1.06 -17.01
N ASP A 30 -7.00 0.92 -18.14
CA ASP A 30 -8.21 1.73 -18.38
C ASP A 30 -9.17 1.59 -17.18
N ASN A 31 -9.77 2.70 -16.74
CA ASN A 31 -10.67 2.75 -15.58
C ASN A 31 -10.02 2.41 -14.21
N PHE A 32 -8.69 2.43 -14.09
CA PHE A 32 -8.02 2.15 -12.81
C PHE A 32 -8.55 3.01 -11.65
N LEU A 33 -8.73 4.32 -11.88
CA LEU A 33 -9.26 5.24 -10.86
C LEU A 33 -10.67 4.86 -10.39
N GLY A 34 -11.52 4.39 -11.32
CA GLY A 34 -12.87 3.92 -10.97
C GLY A 34 -12.85 2.70 -10.07
N GLU A 35 -12.02 1.70 -10.42
CA GLU A 35 -11.85 0.50 -9.62
C GLU A 35 -11.19 0.79 -8.27
N PHE A 36 -10.15 1.63 -8.25
CA PHE A 36 -9.51 2.04 -7.01
C PHE A 36 -10.50 2.71 -6.06
N ARG A 37 -11.29 3.69 -6.54
CA ARG A 37 -12.30 4.37 -5.71
C ARG A 37 -13.30 3.40 -5.10
N GLY A 38 -13.75 2.42 -5.87
CA GLY A 38 -14.67 1.38 -5.40
C GLY A 38 -14.06 0.51 -4.30
N GLN A 39 -12.89 -0.05 -4.53
CA GLN A 39 -12.19 -0.93 -3.59
C GLN A 39 -11.74 -0.18 -2.33
N PHE A 40 -11.10 0.97 -2.51
CA PHE A 40 -10.66 1.80 -1.39
C PHE A 40 -11.86 2.26 -0.54
N GLY A 41 -12.91 2.77 -1.17
CA GLY A 41 -14.11 3.25 -0.47
C GLY A 41 -14.78 2.17 0.38
N ALA A 42 -14.94 0.96 -0.17
CA ALA A 42 -15.52 -0.18 0.54
C ALA A 42 -14.66 -0.60 1.75
N SER A 43 -13.35 -0.65 1.59
CA SER A 43 -12.42 -1.05 2.66
C SER A 43 -12.28 0.03 3.73
N ALA A 44 -12.18 1.31 3.34
CA ALA A 44 -12.12 2.44 4.25
C ALA A 44 -13.38 2.54 5.13
N GLN A 45 -14.57 2.34 4.54
CA GLN A 45 -15.83 2.31 5.29
C GLN A 45 -15.83 1.20 6.34
N LYS A 46 -15.36 0.00 6.00
CA LYS A 46 -15.26 -1.12 6.94
C LYS A 46 -14.27 -0.83 8.07
N LEU A 47 -13.08 -0.31 7.75
CA LEU A 47 -12.05 0.04 8.74
C LEU A 47 -12.57 1.05 9.75
N VAL A 48 -13.15 2.15 9.29
CA VAL A 48 -13.68 3.20 10.15
C VAL A 48 -14.85 2.68 11.00
N ALA A 49 -15.76 1.90 10.41
CA ALA A 49 -16.89 1.31 11.14
C ALA A 49 -16.40 0.34 12.22
N LEU A 50 -15.38 -0.48 11.90
CA LEU A 50 -14.81 -1.43 12.86
C LEU A 50 -14.07 -0.71 13.99
N ALA A 51 -13.25 0.29 13.67
CA ALA A 51 -12.58 1.11 14.69
C ALA A 51 -13.60 1.75 15.64
N GLY A 52 -14.68 2.34 15.13
CA GLY A 52 -15.75 2.89 15.93
C GLY A 52 -16.47 1.85 16.83
N ALA A 53 -16.59 0.60 16.34
CA ALA A 53 -17.25 -0.49 17.09
C ALA A 53 -16.38 -1.11 18.19
N MET A 54 -15.06 -1.02 18.09
CA MET A 54 -14.14 -1.53 19.11
C MET A 54 -14.31 -0.74 20.42
N PRO A 55 -14.43 -1.39 21.59
CA PRO A 55 -14.44 -0.71 22.89
C PRO A 55 -13.14 0.06 23.14
N ALA A 56 -13.21 1.24 23.75
CA ALA A 56 -12.02 2.02 24.08
C ALA A 56 -10.99 1.24 24.91
N SER A 57 -11.45 0.37 25.81
CA SER A 57 -10.60 -0.48 26.64
C SER A 57 -9.77 -1.52 25.88
N THR A 58 -10.05 -1.75 24.59
CA THR A 58 -9.32 -2.70 23.77
C THR A 58 -8.25 -2.05 22.89
N TYR A 59 -8.11 -0.72 22.90
CA TYR A 59 -7.19 -0.03 22.00
C TYR A 59 -5.71 -0.32 22.28
N ASP A 60 -5.35 -0.54 23.55
CA ASP A 60 -4.00 -0.96 23.95
C ASP A 60 -3.81 -2.48 23.91
N TRP A 61 -4.86 -3.26 23.62
CA TRP A 61 -4.77 -4.71 23.54
C TRP A 61 -4.00 -5.17 22.32
N SER A 62 -3.16 -6.19 22.50
CA SER A 62 -2.46 -6.93 21.45
C SER A 62 -2.60 -8.43 21.67
N PRO A 63 -2.50 -9.26 20.62
CA PRO A 63 -2.62 -10.72 20.75
C PRO A 63 -1.40 -11.40 21.39
N GLY A 64 -0.31 -10.68 21.60
CA GLY A 64 0.91 -11.22 22.21
C GLY A 64 2.06 -10.21 22.22
N ASP A 65 3.15 -10.58 22.89
CA ASP A 65 4.32 -9.75 23.03
C ASP A 65 4.95 -9.43 21.67
N GLY A 66 5.29 -8.17 21.45
CA GLY A 66 5.90 -7.69 20.21
C GLY A 66 4.93 -7.56 19.01
N VAL A 67 3.64 -7.80 19.23
CA VAL A 67 2.60 -7.63 18.20
C VAL A 67 1.92 -6.28 18.38
N ALA A 68 1.62 -5.59 17.27
CA ALA A 68 0.97 -4.29 17.29
C ALA A 68 -0.37 -4.33 18.02
N SER A 69 -0.66 -3.30 18.84
CA SER A 69 -1.96 -3.12 19.47
C SER A 69 -3.03 -2.72 18.45
N VAL A 70 -4.30 -2.75 18.86
CA VAL A 70 -5.44 -2.27 18.06
C VAL A 70 -5.19 -0.82 17.59
N ALA A 71 -4.84 0.09 18.50
CA ALA A 71 -4.54 1.47 18.16
C ALA A 71 -3.39 1.57 17.17
N ARG A 72 -2.30 0.86 17.43
CA ARG A 72 -1.11 0.89 16.56
C ARG A 72 -1.43 0.42 15.14
N VAL A 73 -2.27 -0.59 14.95
CA VAL A 73 -2.69 -1.05 13.62
C VAL A 73 -3.42 0.06 12.85
N TYR A 74 -4.37 0.76 13.49
CA TYR A 74 -5.08 1.85 12.83
C TYR A 74 -4.17 3.05 12.55
N MET A 75 -3.27 3.38 13.46
CA MET A 75 -2.30 4.45 13.26
C MET A 75 -1.29 4.12 12.15
N HIS A 76 -0.90 2.86 12.05
CA HIS A 76 -0.07 2.38 10.95
C HIS A 76 -0.75 2.59 9.58
N ILE A 77 -2.03 2.23 9.46
CA ILE A 77 -2.80 2.49 8.24
C ILE A 77 -2.84 3.99 7.92
N ALA A 78 -3.17 4.83 8.91
CA ALA A 78 -3.27 6.27 8.74
C ALA A 78 -1.92 6.88 8.31
N ARG A 79 -0.84 6.51 8.99
CA ARG A 79 0.54 6.92 8.63
C ARG A 79 0.86 6.62 7.17
N TYR A 80 0.62 5.38 6.72
CA TYR A 80 0.95 4.96 5.37
C TYR A 80 0.06 5.61 4.30
N ASN A 81 -1.18 5.97 4.63
CA ASN A 81 -2.01 6.78 3.74
C ASN A 81 -1.36 8.14 3.45
N TYR A 82 -0.81 8.81 4.47
CA TYR A 82 -0.08 10.07 4.29
C TYR A 82 1.26 9.86 3.60
N MET A 83 2.03 8.88 4.04
CA MET A 83 3.39 8.62 3.56
C MET A 83 3.41 8.30 2.05
N TYR A 84 2.60 7.37 1.59
CA TYR A 84 2.58 7.00 0.17
C TYR A 84 2.24 8.18 -0.73
N LEU A 85 1.24 8.96 -0.38
CA LEU A 85 0.84 10.09 -1.19
C LEU A 85 1.88 11.22 -1.14
N HIS A 86 2.47 11.46 0.03
CA HIS A 86 3.46 12.52 0.19
C HIS A 86 4.82 12.14 -0.41
N GLU A 87 5.39 11.01 0.01
CA GLU A 87 6.77 10.64 -0.34
C GLU A 87 6.88 10.03 -1.74
N ASN A 88 5.88 9.25 -2.18
CA ASN A 88 5.94 8.55 -3.45
C ASN A 88 5.18 9.25 -4.58
N MET A 89 4.14 10.03 -4.28
CA MET A 89 3.35 10.74 -5.30
C MET A 89 3.50 12.26 -5.23
N GLY A 90 4.36 12.80 -4.34
CA GLY A 90 4.63 14.24 -4.22
C GLY A 90 3.41 15.08 -3.83
N ARG A 91 2.35 14.48 -3.26
CA ARG A 91 1.17 15.22 -2.83
C ARG A 91 1.48 16.03 -1.57
N VAL A 92 0.93 17.25 -1.51
CA VAL A 92 1.09 18.09 -0.31
C VAL A 92 0.35 17.44 0.84
N SER A 93 1.09 17.03 1.89
CA SER A 93 0.49 16.48 3.08
C SER A 93 -0.02 17.61 4.01
N PRO A 94 -1.27 17.53 4.51
CA PRO A 94 -1.77 18.46 5.50
C PRO A 94 -1.16 18.25 6.89
N VAL A 95 -0.48 17.11 7.10
CA VAL A 95 0.19 16.72 8.34
C VAL A 95 1.69 16.60 8.09
N HIS A 96 2.50 17.12 9.01
CA HIS A 96 3.96 17.04 8.87
C HIS A 96 4.45 15.60 9.00
N PRO A 97 5.47 15.15 8.21
CA PRO A 97 6.02 13.80 8.27
C PRO A 97 6.47 13.36 9.67
N ASP A 98 7.07 14.25 10.45
CA ASP A 98 7.48 13.96 11.83
C ASP A 98 6.29 13.67 12.74
N GLU A 99 5.12 14.22 12.44
CA GLU A 99 3.91 14.00 13.23
C GLU A 99 3.32 12.62 12.93
N TYR A 100 2.98 12.32 11.67
CA TYR A 100 2.44 11.01 11.34
C TYR A 100 3.44 9.87 11.58
N GLY A 101 4.75 10.17 11.55
CA GLY A 101 5.81 9.21 11.87
C GLY A 101 5.77 8.70 13.31
N ARG A 102 5.19 9.45 14.26
CA ARG A 102 5.11 9.09 15.69
C ARG A 102 3.79 8.48 16.11
N TRP A 103 2.74 8.56 15.29
CA TRP A 103 1.38 8.14 15.69
C TRP A 103 1.30 6.71 16.21
N GLU A 104 2.03 5.79 15.60
CA GLU A 104 2.04 4.38 16.01
C GLU A 104 2.50 4.16 17.45
N ASP A 105 3.33 5.05 17.98
CA ASP A 105 3.93 4.94 19.31
C ASP A 105 3.26 5.89 20.33
N GLU A 106 2.64 6.98 19.87
CA GLU A 106 2.16 8.06 20.75
C GLU A 106 0.62 8.15 20.85
N VAL A 107 -0.13 7.55 19.89
CA VAL A 107 -1.60 7.72 19.82
C VAL A 107 -2.30 6.40 20.08
N SER A 108 -3.00 6.32 21.24
CA SER A 108 -3.80 5.14 21.60
C SER A 108 -5.23 5.48 22.08
N ASP A 109 -5.55 6.74 22.29
CA ASP A 109 -6.91 7.16 22.60
C ASP A 109 -7.88 6.87 21.45
N LYS A 110 -8.97 6.18 21.74
CA LYS A 110 -9.94 5.73 20.75
C LYS A 110 -10.45 6.85 19.86
N ASP A 111 -10.89 7.96 20.45
CA ASP A 111 -11.55 9.02 19.71
C ASP A 111 -10.54 9.73 18.80
N GLN A 112 -9.31 9.91 19.28
CA GLN A 112 -8.21 10.44 18.49
C GLN A 112 -7.80 9.48 17.35
N VAL A 113 -7.67 8.18 17.63
CA VAL A 113 -7.35 7.17 16.61
C VAL A 113 -8.39 7.14 15.50
N VAL A 114 -9.68 7.13 15.86
CA VAL A 114 -10.79 7.12 14.89
C VAL A 114 -10.80 8.40 14.05
N ALA A 115 -10.58 9.56 14.65
CA ALA A 115 -10.52 10.83 13.94
C ALA A 115 -9.37 10.86 12.92
N ILE A 116 -8.14 10.53 13.35
CA ILE A 116 -6.96 10.49 12.48
C ILE A 116 -7.15 9.48 11.34
N LEU A 117 -7.70 8.30 11.63
CA LEU A 117 -7.98 7.29 10.61
C LEU A 117 -8.96 7.83 9.55
N GLN A 118 -10.05 8.51 9.97
CA GLN A 118 -11.03 9.10 9.07
C GLN A 118 -10.41 10.21 8.20
N GLU A 119 -9.61 11.08 8.79
CA GLU A 119 -8.92 12.17 8.09
C GLU A 119 -7.94 11.62 7.06
N SER A 120 -7.18 10.57 7.40
CA SER A 120 -6.27 9.91 6.46
C SER A 120 -7.00 9.30 5.26
N MET A 121 -8.18 8.69 5.48
CA MET A 121 -9.02 8.15 4.40
C MET A 121 -9.59 9.27 3.51
N GLN A 122 -9.91 10.42 4.09
CA GLN A 122 -10.36 11.57 3.30
C GLN A 122 -9.23 12.15 2.46
N TYR A 123 -8.04 12.27 3.02
CA TYR A 123 -6.87 12.73 2.27
C TYR A 123 -6.58 11.85 1.04
N VAL A 124 -6.69 10.52 1.17
CA VAL A 124 -6.56 9.61 0.02
C VAL A 124 -7.65 9.87 -1.03
N ARG A 125 -8.91 10.04 -0.61
CA ARG A 125 -10.01 10.33 -1.54
C ARG A 125 -9.78 11.62 -2.33
N ASP A 126 -9.38 12.68 -1.63
CA ASP A 126 -9.14 13.99 -2.24
C ASP A 126 -7.98 13.94 -3.24
N ALA A 127 -6.90 13.23 -2.89
CA ALA A 127 -5.76 13.05 -3.78
C ALA A 127 -6.13 12.25 -5.06
N VAL A 128 -6.93 11.20 -4.91
CA VAL A 128 -7.41 10.39 -6.05
C VAL A 128 -8.42 11.15 -6.91
N GLU A 129 -9.24 12.01 -6.31
CA GLU A 129 -10.19 12.84 -7.05
C GLU A 129 -9.47 13.91 -7.89
N ALA A 130 -8.35 14.40 -7.40
CA ALA A 130 -7.49 15.35 -8.10
C ALA A 130 -6.58 14.69 -9.16
N SER A 131 -6.54 13.36 -9.25
CA SER A 131 -5.69 12.60 -10.19
C SER A 131 -6.44 12.26 -11.47
N ASP A 132 -5.70 12.22 -12.58
CA ASP A 132 -6.15 11.72 -13.88
C ASP A 132 -5.22 10.58 -14.37
N THR A 133 -5.55 9.98 -15.52
CA THR A 133 -4.79 8.86 -16.08
C THR A 133 -3.35 9.26 -16.42
N ASP A 134 -3.13 10.50 -16.89
CA ASP A 134 -1.80 10.97 -17.28
C ASP A 134 -0.90 11.14 -16.04
N SER A 135 -1.45 11.71 -14.95
CA SER A 135 -0.71 11.83 -13.69
C SER A 135 -0.38 10.48 -13.08
N LEU A 136 -1.25 9.48 -13.21
CA LEU A 136 -1.00 8.13 -12.69
C LEU A 136 0.12 7.38 -13.42
N ASN A 137 0.41 7.75 -14.66
CA ASN A 137 1.51 7.16 -15.42
C ASN A 137 2.86 7.88 -15.18
N GLN A 138 2.89 8.93 -14.35
CA GLN A 138 4.16 9.57 -13.97
C GLN A 138 5.03 8.59 -13.18
N GLU A 139 6.32 8.57 -13.52
CA GLU A 139 7.29 7.72 -12.85
C GLU A 139 7.54 8.17 -11.42
N THR A 140 7.59 7.21 -10.52
CA THR A 140 7.97 7.38 -9.12
C THR A 140 8.72 6.15 -8.62
N THR A 141 9.18 6.21 -7.37
CA THR A 141 9.86 5.08 -6.72
C THR A 141 8.98 4.47 -5.63
N LEU A 142 8.83 3.16 -5.66
CA LEU A 142 8.17 2.39 -4.59
C LEU A 142 9.05 1.20 -4.18
N TYR A 143 9.50 1.18 -2.93
CA TYR A 143 10.38 0.12 -2.39
C TYR A 143 11.63 -0.13 -3.26
N GLY A 144 12.25 0.94 -3.75
CA GLY A 144 13.47 0.88 -4.57
C GLY A 144 13.24 0.42 -6.02
N ARG A 145 11.99 0.35 -6.49
CA ARG A 145 11.62 0.07 -7.87
C ARG A 145 11.03 1.31 -8.53
N GLU A 146 11.38 1.55 -9.77
CA GLU A 146 10.71 2.55 -10.62
C GLU A 146 9.36 2.00 -11.07
N VAL A 147 8.29 2.77 -10.82
CA VAL A 147 6.90 2.39 -11.11
C VAL A 147 6.10 3.64 -11.51
N GLY A 148 4.94 3.47 -12.12
CA GLY A 148 3.96 4.55 -12.25
C GLY A 148 3.24 4.83 -10.92
N GLU A 149 2.75 6.05 -10.71
CA GLU A 149 1.99 6.43 -9.50
C GLU A 149 0.79 5.50 -9.23
N TRP A 150 0.20 4.91 -10.28
CA TRP A 150 -0.88 3.92 -10.13
C TRP A 150 -0.48 2.72 -9.26
N ALA A 151 0.80 2.30 -9.31
CA ALA A 151 1.29 1.19 -8.48
C ALA A 151 1.39 1.58 -6.99
N VAL A 152 1.61 2.86 -6.68
CA VAL A 152 1.55 3.38 -5.31
C VAL A 152 0.12 3.28 -4.77
N LEU A 153 -0.89 3.66 -5.56
CA LEU A 153 -2.29 3.51 -5.17
C LEU A 153 -2.68 2.05 -5.00
N LEU A 154 -2.22 1.15 -5.89
CA LEU A 154 -2.43 -0.28 -5.74
C LEU A 154 -1.82 -0.80 -4.44
N GLN A 155 -0.58 -0.39 -4.12
CA GLN A 155 0.06 -0.73 -2.85
C GLN A 155 -0.74 -0.21 -1.65
N LEU A 156 -1.22 1.02 -1.71
CA LEU A 156 -1.99 1.63 -0.63
C LEU A 156 -3.26 0.83 -0.31
N VAL A 157 -4.05 0.45 -1.32
CA VAL A 157 -5.28 -0.33 -1.09
C VAL A 157 -4.98 -1.75 -0.63
N THR A 158 -3.89 -2.36 -1.11
CA THR A 158 -3.46 -3.69 -0.70
C THR A 158 -3.03 -3.69 0.77
N HIS A 159 -2.15 -2.78 1.15
CA HIS A 159 -1.68 -2.58 2.53
C HIS A 159 -2.85 -2.32 3.50
N MET A 160 -3.79 -1.46 3.11
CA MET A 160 -4.98 -1.20 3.92
C MET A 160 -5.81 -2.48 4.12
N ASN A 161 -5.95 -3.34 3.09
CA ASN A 161 -6.71 -4.59 3.19
C ASN A 161 -6.00 -5.67 4.02
N GLU A 162 -4.68 -5.72 4.04
CA GLU A 162 -3.92 -6.58 4.97
C GLU A 162 -4.28 -6.24 6.42
N HIS A 163 -4.28 -4.95 6.75
CA HIS A 163 -4.61 -4.48 8.10
C HIS A 163 -6.12 -4.50 8.40
N LEU A 164 -6.99 -4.42 7.41
CA LEU A 164 -8.42 -4.70 7.59
C LEU A 164 -8.64 -6.14 8.04
N GLY A 165 -7.97 -7.09 7.40
CA GLY A 165 -8.01 -8.51 7.81
C GLY A 165 -7.50 -8.72 9.24
N GLN A 166 -6.39 -8.08 9.60
CA GLN A 166 -5.83 -8.07 10.95
C GLN A 166 -6.82 -7.47 11.97
N SER A 167 -7.41 -6.32 11.65
CA SER A 167 -8.39 -5.64 12.52
C SER A 167 -9.64 -6.49 12.74
N ILE A 168 -10.13 -7.21 11.72
CA ILE A 168 -11.25 -8.15 11.85
C ILE A 168 -10.89 -9.31 12.81
N ALA A 169 -9.68 -9.84 12.69
CA ALA A 169 -9.21 -10.88 13.60
C ALA A 169 -9.16 -10.37 15.06
N TYR A 170 -8.59 -9.16 15.27
CA TYR A 170 -8.52 -8.55 16.58
C TYR A 170 -9.91 -8.26 17.19
N ALA A 171 -10.84 -7.78 16.38
CA ALA A 171 -12.22 -7.55 16.82
C ALA A 171 -12.84 -8.86 17.34
N ARG A 172 -12.75 -9.94 16.57
CA ARG A 172 -13.30 -11.26 16.97
C ARG A 172 -12.62 -11.82 18.20
N MET A 173 -11.32 -11.64 18.38
CA MET A 173 -10.59 -12.03 19.59
C MET A 173 -11.03 -11.25 20.83
N ASN A 174 -11.56 -10.04 20.64
CA ASN A 174 -12.16 -9.20 21.68
C ASN A 174 -13.70 -9.28 21.72
N GLU A 175 -14.30 -10.35 21.15
CA GLU A 175 -15.74 -10.61 21.14
C GLU A 175 -16.57 -9.53 20.39
N VAL A 176 -15.94 -8.74 19.54
CA VAL A 176 -16.60 -7.72 18.72
C VAL A 176 -16.94 -8.30 17.35
N VAL A 177 -18.23 -8.32 17.02
CA VAL A 177 -18.70 -8.72 15.68
C VAL A 177 -18.56 -7.51 14.75
N PRO A 178 -17.88 -7.67 13.59
CA PRO A 178 -17.80 -6.58 12.62
C PRO A 178 -19.17 -6.07 12.18
N PRO A 179 -19.41 -4.73 12.12
CA PRO A 179 -20.74 -4.16 11.89
C PRO A 179 -21.46 -4.62 10.61
N TRP A 180 -20.74 -5.11 9.62
CA TRP A 180 -21.29 -5.62 8.35
C TRP A 180 -21.54 -7.13 8.35
N SER A 181 -21.33 -7.82 9.47
CA SER A 181 -21.49 -9.29 9.58
C SER A 181 -22.83 -9.74 10.14
N ASN A 182 -23.78 -8.81 10.31
CA ASN A 182 -25.14 -9.07 10.81
C ASN A 182 -26.13 -9.22 9.66
#